data_d0feba6edb5b21621cfc6ab6a685c187
#
_entry.id   d0feba6edb5b21621cfc6ab6a685c187
#
_cell.length_a   1.000
_cell.length_b   1.000
_cell.length_c   1.000
_cell.angle_alpha   90.00
_cell.angle_beta   90.00
_cell.angle_gamma   90.00
#
_symmetry.space_group_name_H-M   'P 1'
#
loop_
_entity.id
_entity.type
_entity.pdbx_description
1 polymer ?
#
loop_
_entity_poly.entity_id
_entity_poly.type
_entity_poly.pdbx_seq_one_letter_code
_entity_poly.pdbx_strand_id
1 'polypeptide(L)'
;MINILMIEDDPEFSEFLGEYLAKYNMQITNYEDPFLGLSVGISKFDLLILDLTLPGMDGLEVCEKISKSYDIPIIISSARGDVTDKIMGLQIGADYYLPKPYDPKEMYAVIQSLLRRSKKSGKVEKHTQENSIFFLDESKMLISFNNEALNLTHAEYEVLSILISKKDAIVSREEIVDNCESLTDSYSKSLDVIIGRLRTKLNDNPKKPKYLHSIRGLGYKLTQWILTH
;
A
#
# COMPACT_ATOMS: atom_id res chain seq x y z
N MET A 1 -13.74 15.48 -8.77
CA MET A 1 -14.46 14.76 -7.71
C MET A 1 -13.83 13.39 -7.60
N ILE A 2 -13.55 12.92 -6.41
CA ILE A 2 -12.96 11.61 -6.14
C ILE A 2 -14.09 10.65 -5.83
N ASN A 3 -14.16 9.53 -6.56
CA ASN A 3 -15.20 8.53 -6.40
C ASN A 3 -14.67 7.35 -5.59
N ILE A 4 -15.24 7.10 -4.43
CA ILE A 4 -14.81 6.06 -3.51
C ILE A 4 -15.87 4.96 -3.49
N LEU A 5 -15.45 3.72 -3.78
CA LEU A 5 -16.25 2.54 -3.49
C LEU A 5 -16.09 2.21 -2.01
N MET A 6 -17.20 1.98 -1.33
CA MET A 6 -17.20 1.47 0.04
C MET A 6 -17.99 0.18 0.08
N ILE A 7 -17.48 -0.82 0.79
CA ILE A 7 -18.19 -2.06 1.09
C ILE A 7 -18.22 -2.18 2.60
N GLU A 8 -19.38 -1.86 3.18
CA GLU A 8 -19.59 -1.68 4.61
C GLU A 8 -21.04 -2.00 4.93
N ASP A 9 -21.29 -2.89 5.87
CA ASP A 9 -22.63 -3.33 6.25
C ASP A 9 -23.30 -2.43 7.29
N ASP A 10 -22.56 -1.48 7.89
CA ASP A 10 -23.09 -0.44 8.77
C ASP A 10 -23.47 0.82 7.96
N PRO A 11 -24.78 1.06 7.69
CA PRO A 11 -25.20 2.22 6.92
C PRO A 11 -25.01 3.53 7.66
N GLU A 12 -25.12 3.56 9.01
CA GLU A 12 -24.93 4.78 9.80
C GLU A 12 -23.46 5.22 9.73
N PHE A 13 -22.53 4.27 9.84
CA PHE A 13 -21.11 4.54 9.71
C PHE A 13 -20.76 5.02 8.29
N SER A 14 -21.30 4.39 7.26
CA SER A 14 -21.03 4.78 5.87
C SER A 14 -21.58 6.18 5.55
N GLU A 15 -22.76 6.53 6.04
CA GLU A 15 -23.35 7.86 5.90
C GLU A 15 -22.52 8.92 6.62
N PHE A 16 -22.16 8.68 7.88
CA PHE A 16 -21.33 9.57 8.68
C PHE A 16 -19.99 9.88 8.02
N LEU A 17 -19.29 8.84 7.54
CA LEU A 17 -18.02 9.01 6.84
C LEU A 17 -18.22 9.72 5.50
N GLY A 18 -19.29 9.40 4.78
CA GLY A 18 -19.67 10.03 3.51
C GLY A 18 -19.90 11.52 3.64
N GLU A 19 -20.69 11.96 4.65
CA GLU A 19 -20.90 13.38 4.94
C GLU A 19 -19.61 14.13 5.27
N TYR A 20 -18.72 13.47 6.01
CA TYR A 20 -17.43 14.08 6.34
C TYR A 20 -16.58 14.27 5.09
N LEU A 21 -16.43 13.23 4.26
CA LEU A 21 -15.57 13.24 3.08
C LEU A 21 -16.14 14.10 1.94
N ALA A 22 -17.45 14.28 1.87
CA ALA A 22 -18.11 15.17 0.90
C ALA A 22 -17.62 16.62 0.99
N LYS A 23 -17.24 17.08 2.19
CA LYS A 23 -16.65 18.42 2.44
C LYS A 23 -15.32 18.62 1.69
N TYR A 24 -14.67 17.53 1.28
CA TYR A 24 -13.39 17.52 0.58
C TYR A 24 -13.50 17.07 -0.88
N ASN A 25 -14.70 17.19 -1.47
CA ASN A 25 -14.98 16.82 -2.87
C ASN A 25 -14.74 15.32 -3.16
N MET A 26 -15.05 14.46 -2.17
CA MET A 26 -15.02 13.00 -2.25
C MET A 26 -16.43 12.46 -2.13
N GLN A 27 -16.80 11.51 -2.98
CA GLN A 27 -18.11 10.89 -2.99
C GLN A 27 -17.96 9.40 -2.70
N ILE A 28 -18.64 8.93 -1.65
CA ILE A 28 -18.77 7.51 -1.32
C ILE A 28 -19.99 6.93 -2.05
N THR A 29 -19.79 5.75 -2.63
CA THR A 29 -20.86 4.85 -3.04
C THR A 29 -20.71 3.58 -2.22
N ASN A 30 -21.62 3.38 -1.26
CA ASN A 30 -21.59 2.22 -0.36
C ASN A 30 -22.43 1.07 -0.89
N TYR A 31 -21.94 -0.15 -0.64
CA TYR A 31 -22.66 -1.41 -0.81
C TYR A 31 -22.56 -2.21 0.49
N GLU A 32 -23.71 -2.52 1.09
CA GLU A 32 -23.80 -3.34 2.31
C GLU A 32 -23.56 -4.83 2.00
N ASP A 33 -23.85 -5.24 0.77
CA ASP A 33 -23.67 -6.59 0.27
C ASP A 33 -22.37 -6.67 -0.55
N PRO A 34 -21.36 -7.49 -0.12
CA PRO A 34 -20.09 -7.64 -0.82
C PRO A 34 -20.25 -8.20 -2.25
N PHE A 35 -21.26 -9.02 -2.52
CA PHE A 35 -21.52 -9.53 -3.88
C PHE A 35 -21.95 -8.42 -4.83
N LEU A 36 -22.78 -7.49 -4.35
CA LEU A 36 -23.15 -6.31 -5.13
C LEU A 36 -21.93 -5.40 -5.33
N GLY A 37 -21.14 -5.16 -4.28
CA GLY A 37 -19.90 -4.38 -4.35
C GLY A 37 -18.91 -4.94 -5.36
N LEU A 38 -18.78 -6.26 -5.47
CA LEU A 38 -17.93 -6.93 -6.46
C LEU A 38 -18.49 -6.87 -7.89
N SER A 39 -19.81 -6.73 -8.06
CA SER A 39 -20.49 -6.74 -9.37
C SER A 39 -20.48 -5.40 -10.08
N VAL A 40 -20.17 -4.32 -9.38
CA VAL A 40 -20.12 -2.97 -9.97
C VAL A 40 -18.86 -2.77 -10.80
N GLY A 41 -18.90 -1.81 -11.71
CA GLY A 41 -17.72 -1.43 -12.49
C GLY A 41 -16.66 -0.77 -11.60
N ILE A 42 -15.83 -1.58 -10.93
CA ILE A 42 -14.83 -1.14 -9.95
C ILE A 42 -13.86 -0.12 -10.54
N SER A 43 -13.50 -0.25 -11.82
CA SER A 43 -12.59 0.65 -12.53
C SER A 43 -13.05 2.13 -12.60
N LYS A 44 -14.32 2.42 -12.26
CA LYS A 44 -14.81 3.81 -12.22
C LYS A 44 -14.53 4.52 -10.90
N PHE A 45 -14.04 3.78 -9.91
CA PHE A 45 -13.69 4.32 -8.61
C PHE A 45 -12.19 4.58 -8.50
N ASP A 46 -11.83 5.59 -7.73
CA ASP A 46 -10.46 6.00 -7.49
C ASP A 46 -9.83 5.25 -6.31
N LEU A 47 -10.66 4.66 -5.42
CA LEU A 47 -10.23 4.00 -4.19
C LEU A 47 -11.34 3.11 -3.65
N LEU A 48 -10.97 2.03 -2.93
CA LEU A 48 -11.86 1.17 -2.16
C LEU A 48 -11.63 1.34 -0.65
N ILE A 49 -12.72 1.52 0.11
CA ILE A 49 -12.76 1.31 1.57
C ILE A 49 -13.53 0.02 1.83
N LEU A 50 -12.96 -0.89 2.59
CA LEU A 50 -13.47 -2.24 2.76
C LEU A 50 -13.51 -2.65 4.24
N ASP A 51 -14.69 -3.00 4.75
CA ASP A 51 -14.76 -3.73 6.02
C ASP A 51 -14.43 -5.21 5.82
N LEU A 52 -13.88 -5.83 6.83
CA LEU A 52 -13.62 -7.28 6.86
C LEU A 52 -14.81 -8.07 7.39
N THR A 53 -15.66 -7.46 8.21
CA THR A 53 -16.81 -8.11 8.85
C THR A 53 -18.07 -7.87 8.03
N LEU A 54 -18.17 -8.59 6.92
CA LEU A 54 -19.27 -8.45 5.98
C LEU A 54 -20.22 -9.66 6.03
N PRO A 55 -21.51 -9.50 5.75
CA PRO A 55 -22.43 -10.61 5.64
C PRO A 55 -22.14 -11.47 4.42
N GLY A 56 -22.08 -12.78 4.60
CA GLY A 56 -22.02 -13.76 3.51
C GLY A 56 -20.65 -13.97 2.84
N MET A 57 -19.69 -13.06 3.02
CA MET A 57 -18.31 -13.20 2.49
C MET A 57 -17.31 -12.51 3.41
N ASP A 58 -16.17 -13.16 3.66
CA ASP A 58 -15.07 -12.53 4.41
C ASP A 58 -14.47 -11.39 3.59
N GLY A 59 -14.29 -10.20 4.22
CA GLY A 59 -13.70 -9.05 3.54
C GLY A 59 -12.26 -9.29 3.06
N LEU A 60 -11.50 -10.21 3.68
CA LEU A 60 -10.20 -10.62 3.14
C LEU A 60 -10.33 -11.28 1.77
N GLU A 61 -11.37 -12.10 1.56
CA GLU A 61 -11.63 -12.70 0.25
C GLU A 61 -12.03 -11.64 -0.79
N VAL A 62 -12.81 -10.64 -0.38
CA VAL A 62 -13.16 -9.49 -1.23
C VAL A 62 -11.89 -8.71 -1.62
N CYS A 63 -11.03 -8.42 -0.64
CA CYS A 63 -9.75 -7.73 -0.85
C CYS A 63 -8.88 -8.49 -1.87
N GLU A 64 -8.74 -9.80 -1.70
CA GLU A 64 -7.94 -10.63 -2.60
C GLU A 64 -8.46 -10.62 -4.05
N LYS A 65 -9.79 -10.72 -4.22
CA LYS A 65 -10.42 -10.67 -5.56
C LYS A 65 -10.18 -9.33 -6.24
N ILE A 66 -10.32 -8.23 -5.51
CA ILE A 66 -10.18 -6.88 -6.08
C ILE A 66 -8.70 -6.58 -6.37
N SER A 67 -7.80 -6.86 -5.44
CA SER A 67 -6.38 -6.58 -5.61
C SER A 67 -5.71 -7.35 -6.77
N LYS A 68 -6.25 -8.54 -7.09
CA LYS A 68 -5.79 -9.33 -8.25
C LYS A 68 -6.30 -8.82 -9.59
N SER A 69 -7.46 -8.16 -9.60
CA SER A 69 -8.18 -7.83 -10.83
C SER A 69 -8.16 -6.34 -11.18
N TYR A 70 -7.92 -5.48 -10.20
CA TYR A 70 -8.00 -4.02 -10.35
C TYR A 70 -6.82 -3.33 -9.72
N ASP A 71 -6.37 -2.25 -10.34
CA ASP A 71 -5.26 -1.41 -9.87
C ASP A 71 -5.83 -0.14 -9.21
N ILE A 72 -6.58 -0.32 -8.12
CA ILE A 72 -7.08 0.77 -7.28
C ILE A 72 -6.58 0.61 -5.85
N PRO A 73 -6.27 1.71 -5.15
CA PRO A 73 -5.89 1.64 -3.74
C PRO A 73 -7.01 1.03 -2.88
N ILE A 74 -6.63 0.16 -1.94
CA ILE A 74 -7.53 -0.52 -1.02
C ILE A 74 -7.17 -0.15 0.41
N ILE A 75 -8.12 0.47 1.13
CA ILE A 75 -8.05 0.70 2.57
C ILE A 75 -8.96 -0.31 3.26
N ILE A 76 -8.40 -1.17 4.10
CA ILE A 76 -9.20 -1.97 5.01
C ILE A 76 -9.56 -1.10 6.23
N SER A 77 -10.85 -1.03 6.55
CA SER A 77 -11.42 -0.29 7.68
C SER A 77 -12.27 -1.27 8.49
N SER A 78 -11.73 -1.82 9.59
CA SER A 78 -12.43 -2.89 10.29
C SER A 78 -12.26 -2.84 11.80
N ALA A 79 -13.29 -3.36 12.51
CA ALA A 79 -13.22 -3.58 13.95
C ALA A 79 -12.32 -4.76 14.35
N ARG A 80 -11.89 -5.59 13.39
CA ARG A 80 -10.89 -6.63 13.64
C ARG A 80 -9.53 -5.97 13.89
N GLY A 81 -9.17 -5.82 15.16
CA GLY A 81 -7.90 -5.20 15.58
C GLY A 81 -6.74 -6.19 15.70
N ASP A 82 -6.95 -7.47 15.32
CA ASP A 82 -5.92 -8.49 15.44
C ASP A 82 -4.78 -8.22 14.43
N VAL A 83 -3.58 -8.41 14.94
CA VAL A 83 -2.34 -8.33 14.18
C VAL A 83 -2.35 -9.25 12.97
N THR A 84 -2.93 -10.43 13.13
CA THR A 84 -3.01 -11.43 12.08
C THR A 84 -3.85 -10.94 10.90
N ASP A 85 -5.04 -10.36 11.17
CA ASP A 85 -5.91 -9.80 10.13
C ASP A 85 -5.23 -8.63 9.40
N LYS A 86 -4.55 -7.76 10.16
CA LYS A 86 -3.77 -6.64 9.57
C LYS A 86 -2.68 -7.15 8.64
N ILE A 87 -1.90 -8.15 9.08
CA ILE A 87 -0.86 -8.77 8.26
C ILE A 87 -1.46 -9.40 7.02
N MET A 88 -2.53 -10.18 7.16
CA MET A 88 -3.19 -10.85 6.05
C MET A 88 -3.76 -9.83 5.04
N GLY A 89 -4.45 -8.79 5.51
CA GLY A 89 -4.98 -7.74 4.64
C GLY A 89 -3.90 -7.08 3.79
N LEU A 90 -2.78 -6.69 4.41
CA LEU A 90 -1.64 -6.13 3.70
C LEU A 90 -0.97 -7.15 2.75
N GLN A 91 -0.92 -8.43 3.12
CA GLN A 91 -0.37 -9.50 2.28
C GLN A 91 -1.13 -9.71 0.98
N ILE A 92 -2.45 -9.69 1.05
CA ILE A 92 -3.32 -9.97 -0.09
C ILE A 92 -3.53 -8.74 -1.00
N GLY A 93 -3.03 -7.57 -0.61
CA GLY A 93 -2.99 -6.42 -1.51
C GLY A 93 -3.63 -5.13 -1.02
N ALA A 94 -4.08 -5.06 0.24
CA ALA A 94 -4.47 -3.78 0.82
C ALA A 94 -3.27 -2.81 0.90
N ASP A 95 -3.51 -1.54 0.63
CA ASP A 95 -2.53 -0.47 0.72
C ASP A 95 -2.42 0.09 2.14
N TYR A 96 -3.50 0.05 2.89
CA TYR A 96 -3.57 0.50 4.27
C TYR A 96 -4.56 -0.32 5.07
N TYR A 97 -4.35 -0.38 6.40
CA TYR A 97 -5.25 -1.01 7.35
C TYR A 97 -5.54 -0.05 8.49
N LEU A 98 -6.78 0.41 8.60
CA LEU A 98 -7.24 1.37 9.59
C LEU A 98 -8.21 0.69 10.57
N PRO A 99 -7.80 0.38 11.81
CA PRO A 99 -8.67 -0.25 12.79
C PRO A 99 -9.75 0.72 13.29
N LYS A 100 -11.00 0.28 13.36
CA LYS A 100 -12.10 1.01 13.99
C LYS A 100 -11.99 0.88 15.53
N PRO A 101 -12.33 1.94 16.33
CA PRO A 101 -12.79 3.26 15.89
C PRO A 101 -11.64 4.21 15.53
N TYR A 102 -11.85 5.09 14.56
CA TYR A 102 -10.90 6.13 14.15
C TYR A 102 -11.59 7.48 13.90
N ASP A 103 -10.83 8.57 13.95
CA ASP A 103 -11.33 9.90 13.56
C ASP A 103 -11.46 9.95 12.00
N PRO A 104 -12.56 10.44 11.45
CA PRO A 104 -12.71 10.64 9.99
C PRO A 104 -11.59 11.45 9.34
N LYS A 105 -10.90 12.30 10.12
CA LYS A 105 -9.70 13.01 9.66
C LYS A 105 -8.55 12.08 9.32
N GLU A 106 -8.40 10.98 10.06
CA GLU A 106 -7.37 9.97 9.82
C GLU A 106 -7.65 9.27 8.49
N MET A 107 -8.88 8.80 8.27
CA MET A 107 -9.31 8.23 6.98
C MET A 107 -9.06 9.22 5.83
N TYR A 108 -9.42 10.49 5.99
CA TYR A 108 -9.16 11.52 4.99
C TYR A 108 -7.67 11.65 4.67
N ALA A 109 -6.80 11.70 5.70
CA ALA A 109 -5.36 11.80 5.50
C ALA A 109 -4.78 10.59 4.74
N VAL A 110 -5.24 9.38 5.09
CA VAL A 110 -4.86 8.13 4.40
C VAL A 110 -5.30 8.18 2.93
N ILE A 111 -6.56 8.52 2.65
CA ILE A 111 -7.07 8.65 1.28
C ILE A 111 -6.23 9.64 0.47
N GLN A 112 -5.96 10.83 1.02
CA GLN A 112 -5.13 11.84 0.34
C GLN A 112 -3.73 11.32 0.03
N SER A 113 -3.13 10.59 0.96
CA SER A 113 -1.81 10.00 0.77
C SER A 113 -1.81 9.00 -0.39
N LEU A 114 -2.78 8.10 -0.44
CA LEU A 114 -2.88 7.08 -1.47
C LEU A 114 -3.20 7.66 -2.86
N LEU A 115 -4.17 8.59 -2.95
CA LEU A 115 -4.59 9.17 -4.24
C LEU A 115 -3.56 10.14 -4.83
N ARG A 116 -2.72 10.77 -4.01
CA ARG A 116 -1.62 11.60 -4.50
C ARG A 116 -0.67 10.81 -5.39
N ARG A 117 -0.56 9.50 -5.18
CA ARG A 117 0.26 8.58 -5.97
C ARG A 117 -0.37 8.22 -7.29
N SER A 118 -1.64 7.84 -7.29
CA SER A 118 -2.34 7.36 -8.48
C SER A 118 -2.40 8.45 -9.57
N LYS A 119 -2.52 9.73 -9.21
CA LYS A 119 -2.56 10.85 -10.16
C LYS A 119 -1.22 11.20 -10.81
N LYS A 120 -0.10 10.66 -10.32
CA LYS A 120 1.25 11.05 -10.78
C LYS A 120 1.95 10.00 -11.64
N SER A 121 1.34 8.87 -11.93
CA SER A 121 1.90 7.81 -12.80
C SER A 121 2.09 8.21 -14.28
N GLY A 122 1.81 9.44 -14.67
CA GLY A 122 1.65 9.85 -16.07
C GLY A 122 2.80 10.61 -16.74
N LYS A 123 3.88 11.02 -16.07
CA LYS A 123 5.04 11.64 -16.73
C LYS A 123 6.32 11.44 -15.92
N VAL A 124 7.15 10.55 -16.38
CA VAL A 124 8.55 10.45 -15.94
C VAL A 124 9.36 11.53 -16.65
N GLU A 125 9.69 12.62 -15.97
CA GLU A 125 10.75 13.50 -16.44
C GLU A 125 12.10 12.82 -16.20
N LYS A 126 12.88 12.68 -17.30
CA LYS A 126 14.23 12.09 -17.24
C LYS A 126 15.15 13.01 -16.45
N HIS A 127 15.38 12.69 -15.18
CA HIS A 127 16.52 13.21 -14.45
C HIS A 127 17.67 12.22 -14.57
N THR A 128 18.71 12.65 -15.27
CA THR A 128 20.00 11.97 -15.39
C THR A 128 20.75 12.03 -14.06
N GLN A 129 20.64 10.99 -13.24
CA GLN A 129 21.68 10.64 -12.28
C GLN A 129 22.43 9.41 -12.83
N GLU A 130 23.69 9.61 -13.08
CA GLU A 130 24.56 8.60 -13.68
C GLU A 130 24.62 7.34 -12.79
N ASN A 131 24.24 6.19 -13.34
CA ASN A 131 24.46 4.83 -12.88
C ASN A 131 23.60 4.23 -11.76
N SER A 132 22.57 4.88 -11.20
CA SER A 132 21.66 4.23 -10.26
C SER A 132 20.51 3.52 -11.01
N ILE A 133 20.26 2.24 -10.69
CA ILE A 133 19.12 1.48 -11.22
C ILE A 133 17.80 1.83 -10.54
N PHE A 134 17.86 2.48 -9.37
CA PHE A 134 16.71 3.01 -8.66
C PHE A 134 16.70 4.53 -8.72
N PHE A 135 15.54 5.10 -8.98
CA PHE A 135 15.31 6.55 -8.88
C PHE A 135 14.15 6.80 -7.92
N LEU A 136 14.39 7.64 -6.91
CA LEU A 136 13.41 8.05 -5.92
C LEU A 136 13.03 9.51 -6.16
N ASP A 137 11.76 9.77 -6.47
CA ASP A 137 11.16 11.11 -6.49
C ASP A 137 10.26 11.27 -5.26
N GLU A 138 10.82 11.82 -4.19
CA GLU A 138 10.07 12.02 -2.93
C GLU A 138 8.89 12.98 -3.12
N SER A 139 9.02 13.99 -4.00
CA SER A 139 7.96 14.96 -4.25
C SER A 139 6.73 14.34 -4.89
N LYS A 140 6.93 13.29 -5.67
CA LYS A 140 5.89 12.51 -6.35
C LYS A 140 5.57 11.20 -5.64
N MET A 141 6.32 10.85 -4.58
CA MET A 141 6.27 9.54 -3.93
C MET A 141 6.38 8.38 -4.95
N LEU A 142 7.29 8.51 -5.90
CA LEU A 142 7.48 7.58 -7.00
C LEU A 142 8.86 6.95 -6.91
N ILE A 143 8.91 5.64 -7.08
CA ILE A 143 10.17 4.91 -7.25
C ILE A 143 10.16 4.27 -8.62
N SER A 144 11.22 4.52 -9.41
CA SER A 144 11.47 3.83 -10.66
C SER A 144 12.62 2.85 -10.51
N PHE A 145 12.51 1.72 -11.20
CA PHE A 145 13.52 0.67 -11.29
C PHE A 145 13.82 0.41 -12.76
N ASN A 146 15.09 0.49 -13.16
CA ASN A 146 15.52 0.41 -14.57
C ASN A 146 14.76 1.37 -15.50
N ASN A 147 14.47 2.59 -15.04
CA ASN A 147 13.70 3.62 -15.75
C ASN A 147 12.20 3.32 -15.92
N GLU A 148 11.67 2.28 -15.29
CA GLU A 148 10.25 1.97 -15.27
C GLU A 148 9.68 2.29 -13.88
N ALA A 149 8.53 2.98 -13.82
CA ALA A 149 7.86 3.28 -12.56
C ALA A 149 7.34 1.99 -11.92
N LEU A 150 7.69 1.77 -10.65
CA LEU A 150 7.16 0.65 -9.88
C LEU A 150 5.77 0.97 -9.36
N ASN A 151 4.84 0.06 -9.59
CA ASN A 151 3.54 0.11 -8.92
C ASN A 151 3.69 -0.46 -7.49
N LEU A 152 3.78 0.44 -6.49
CA LEU A 152 4.03 0.11 -5.10
C LEU A 152 2.85 0.50 -4.23
N THR A 153 2.50 -0.35 -3.27
CA THR A 153 1.63 0.04 -2.17
C THR A 153 2.33 1.04 -1.26
N HIS A 154 1.61 1.68 -0.33
CA HIS A 154 2.20 2.65 0.59
C HIS A 154 3.32 2.05 1.43
N ALA A 155 3.06 0.93 2.05
CA ALA A 155 4.05 0.23 2.86
C ALA A 155 5.28 -0.21 2.05
N GLU A 156 5.10 -0.65 0.79
CA GLU A 156 6.20 -1.00 -0.10
C GLU A 156 7.03 0.23 -0.50
N TYR A 157 6.36 1.35 -0.76
CA TYR A 157 7.04 2.61 -1.05
C TYR A 157 7.88 3.07 0.14
N GLU A 158 7.31 3.11 1.36
CA GLU A 158 8.02 3.53 2.57
C GLU A 158 9.26 2.66 2.80
N VAL A 159 9.10 1.33 2.81
CA VAL A 159 10.22 0.41 3.00
C VAL A 159 11.29 0.58 1.92
N LEU A 160 10.89 0.66 0.65
CA LEU A 160 11.85 0.78 -0.45
C LEU A 160 12.53 2.16 -0.46
N SER A 161 11.83 3.24 -0.13
CA SER A 161 12.41 4.60 -0.05
C SER A 161 13.46 4.71 1.05
N ILE A 162 13.20 4.10 2.23
CA ILE A 162 14.20 4.03 3.31
C ILE A 162 15.45 3.30 2.83
N LEU A 163 15.29 2.14 2.19
CA LEU A 163 16.42 1.36 1.69
C LEU A 163 17.21 2.10 0.60
N ILE A 164 16.53 2.84 -0.29
CA ILE A 164 17.17 3.67 -1.32
C ILE A 164 17.97 4.81 -0.69
N SER A 165 17.40 5.51 0.29
CA SER A 165 18.04 6.65 0.95
C SER A 165 19.33 6.26 1.69
N LYS A 166 19.45 5.01 2.13
CA LYS A 166 20.61 4.49 2.87
C LYS A 166 21.79 4.04 1.98
N LYS A 167 21.68 4.14 0.66
CA LYS A 167 22.79 3.99 -0.32
C LYS A 167 23.68 2.77 -0.06
N ASP A 168 23.14 1.57 -0.26
CA ASP A 168 23.87 0.30 -0.06
C ASP A 168 24.28 -0.03 1.39
N ALA A 169 23.89 0.76 2.38
CA ALA A 169 24.07 0.40 3.78
C ALA A 169 23.09 -0.69 4.24
N ILE A 170 23.45 -1.37 5.32
CA ILE A 170 22.54 -2.29 5.99
C ILE A 170 21.62 -1.45 6.88
N VAL A 171 20.31 -1.64 6.74
CA VAL A 171 19.29 -1.01 7.57
C VAL A 171 18.69 -2.06 8.48
N SER A 172 18.66 -1.79 9.79
CA SER A 172 18.11 -2.74 10.74
C SER A 172 16.59 -2.87 10.59
N ARG A 173 16.03 -3.97 11.09
CA ARG A 173 14.59 -4.19 11.06
C ARG A 173 13.86 -3.13 11.87
N GLU A 174 14.39 -2.81 13.04
CA GLU A 174 13.88 -1.79 13.94
C GLU A 174 13.88 -0.42 13.24
N GLU A 175 15.00 -0.04 12.61
CA GLU A 175 15.10 1.24 11.90
C GLU A 175 14.07 1.35 10.76
N ILE A 176 13.81 0.26 10.02
CA ILE A 176 12.78 0.26 8.98
C ILE A 176 11.40 0.44 9.60
N VAL A 177 11.08 -0.32 10.65
CA VAL A 177 9.76 -0.27 11.30
C VAL A 177 9.51 1.10 11.93
N ASP A 178 10.49 1.66 12.63
CA ASP A 178 10.37 2.96 13.32
C ASP A 178 10.18 4.14 12.34
N ASN A 179 10.62 3.98 11.10
CA ASN A 179 10.51 5.02 10.06
C ASN A 179 9.39 4.72 9.02
N CYS A 180 8.60 3.68 9.21
CA CYS A 180 7.45 3.34 8.37
C CYS A 180 6.14 3.58 9.12
N GLU A 181 5.36 4.58 8.73
CA GLU A 181 4.05 4.85 9.31
C GLU A 181 3.09 3.66 9.16
N SER A 182 3.18 2.95 8.05
CA SER A 182 2.39 1.74 7.76
C SER A 182 2.78 0.53 8.61
N LEU A 183 3.90 0.57 9.33
CA LEU A 183 4.43 -0.53 10.14
C LEU A 183 4.42 -0.24 11.65
N THR A 184 3.87 0.88 12.10
CA THR A 184 3.76 1.23 13.52
C THR A 184 2.99 0.16 14.29
N ASP A 185 3.58 -0.29 15.39
CA ASP A 185 3.16 -1.32 16.34
C ASP A 185 3.49 -2.78 15.95
N SER A 186 4.64 -3.25 16.43
CA SER A 186 4.98 -4.66 16.76
C SER A 186 5.34 -5.63 15.62
N TYR A 187 5.74 -5.24 14.38
CA TYR A 187 5.65 -6.21 13.27
C TYR A 187 6.89 -6.44 12.41
N SER A 188 7.88 -7.06 12.99
CA SER A 188 8.97 -7.70 12.22
C SER A 188 8.46 -8.70 11.16
N LYS A 189 7.30 -9.35 11.40
CA LYS A 189 6.69 -10.30 10.45
C LYS A 189 6.05 -9.61 9.25
N SER A 190 5.43 -8.43 9.44
CA SER A 190 4.86 -7.63 8.34
C SER A 190 5.95 -7.14 7.39
N LEU A 191 7.12 -6.78 7.91
CA LEU A 191 8.26 -6.35 7.10
C LEU A 191 8.76 -7.45 6.16
N ASP A 192 8.87 -8.70 6.62
CA ASP A 192 9.30 -9.82 5.78
C ASP A 192 8.38 -10.04 4.58
N VAL A 193 7.09 -9.80 4.79
CA VAL A 193 6.07 -9.88 3.74
C VAL A 193 6.27 -8.79 2.70
N ILE A 194 6.42 -7.55 3.14
CA ILE A 194 6.67 -6.41 2.25
C ILE A 194 7.95 -6.63 1.45
N ILE A 195 9.02 -7.10 2.11
CA ILE A 195 10.26 -7.49 1.44
C ILE A 195 10.04 -8.58 0.38
N GLY A 196 9.19 -9.57 0.69
CA GLY A 196 8.82 -10.63 -0.26
C GLY A 196 8.12 -10.07 -1.51
N ARG A 197 7.16 -9.16 -1.31
CA ARG A 197 6.42 -8.50 -2.39
C ARG A 197 7.33 -7.58 -3.22
N LEU A 198 8.20 -6.81 -2.57
CA LEU A 198 9.21 -5.99 -3.25
C LEU A 198 10.12 -6.85 -4.13
N ARG A 199 10.59 -7.99 -3.65
CA ARG A 199 11.37 -8.93 -4.47
C ARG A 199 10.62 -9.39 -5.71
N THR A 200 9.34 -9.71 -5.57
CA THR A 200 8.50 -10.08 -6.71
C THR A 200 8.42 -8.97 -7.74
N LYS A 201 8.20 -7.71 -7.31
CA LYS A 201 8.11 -6.54 -8.21
C LYS A 201 9.46 -6.18 -8.85
N LEU A 202 10.57 -6.45 -8.17
CA LEU A 202 11.93 -6.27 -8.69
C LEU A 202 12.42 -7.48 -9.51
N ASN A 203 11.63 -8.54 -9.62
CA ASN A 203 12.04 -9.82 -10.20
C ASN A 203 13.35 -10.35 -9.56
N ASP A 204 13.44 -10.23 -8.23
CA ASP A 204 14.62 -10.58 -7.44
C ASP A 204 14.45 -11.93 -6.72
N ASN A 205 15.38 -12.86 -6.93
CA ASN A 205 15.28 -14.21 -6.36
C ASN A 205 15.78 -14.22 -4.91
N PRO A 206 14.94 -14.59 -3.90
CA PRO A 206 15.33 -14.58 -2.50
C PRO A 206 16.50 -15.52 -2.15
N LYS A 207 16.76 -16.56 -2.98
CA LYS A 207 17.89 -17.48 -2.79
C LYS A 207 19.20 -16.98 -3.40
N LYS A 208 19.12 -16.08 -4.39
CA LYS A 208 20.25 -15.42 -5.04
C LYS A 208 19.87 -13.98 -5.33
N PRO A 209 19.72 -13.14 -4.30
CA PRO A 209 19.28 -11.76 -4.47
C PRO A 209 20.31 -10.95 -5.24
N LYS A 210 19.83 -10.17 -6.20
CA LYS A 210 20.63 -9.19 -6.93
C LYS A 210 20.55 -7.80 -6.30
N TYR A 211 19.37 -7.46 -5.81
CA TYR A 211 19.06 -6.11 -5.35
C TYR A 211 18.77 -6.06 -3.86
N LEU A 212 17.85 -6.89 -3.37
CA LEU A 212 17.34 -6.81 -2.00
C LEU A 212 17.85 -7.98 -1.16
N HIS A 213 18.92 -7.73 -0.41
CA HIS A 213 19.63 -8.71 0.40
C HIS A 213 19.10 -8.75 1.83
N SER A 214 18.86 -9.95 2.36
CA SER A 214 18.65 -10.18 3.80
C SER A 214 20.00 -10.48 4.46
N ILE A 215 20.39 -9.66 5.41
CA ILE A 215 21.63 -9.84 6.19
C ILE A 215 21.24 -10.43 7.55
N ARG A 216 21.54 -11.71 7.75
CA ARG A 216 21.10 -12.45 8.95
C ARG A 216 21.51 -11.75 10.24
N GLY A 217 20.54 -11.49 11.11
CA GLY A 217 20.75 -10.85 12.40
C GLY A 217 21.01 -9.35 12.36
N LEU A 218 21.07 -8.71 11.16
CA LEU A 218 21.36 -7.29 11.02
C LEU A 218 20.21 -6.52 10.33
N GLY A 219 19.53 -7.09 9.33
CA GLY A 219 18.45 -6.40 8.62
C GLY A 219 18.47 -6.61 7.11
N TYR A 220 18.27 -5.54 6.35
CA TYR A 220 18.19 -5.56 4.89
C TYR A 220 19.14 -4.55 4.27
N LYS A 221 19.57 -4.87 3.04
CA LYS A 221 20.41 -3.99 2.23
C LYS A 221 19.88 -3.97 0.80
N LEU A 222 19.80 -2.78 0.19
CA LEU A 222 19.46 -2.62 -1.22
C LEU A 222 20.71 -2.27 -2.02
N THR A 223 21.04 -3.07 -3.03
CA THR A 223 22.10 -2.75 -4.00
C THR A 223 21.52 -1.90 -5.12
N GLN A 224 22.06 -0.70 -5.31
CA GLN A 224 21.55 0.30 -6.25
C GLN A 224 22.35 0.40 -7.56
N TRP A 225 23.45 -0.32 -7.67
CA TRP A 225 24.38 -0.22 -8.80
C TRP A 225 24.46 -1.56 -9.54
N ILE A 226 24.48 -1.52 -10.87
CA ILE A 226 24.89 -2.70 -11.64
C ILE A 226 26.41 -2.74 -11.62
N LEU A 227 26.97 -3.76 -10.98
CA LEU A 227 28.38 -4.09 -11.18
C LEU A 227 28.54 -4.59 -12.62
N THR A 228 28.96 -3.72 -13.53
CA THR A 228 29.46 -4.15 -14.84
C THR A 228 30.78 -4.90 -14.62
N HIS A 229 30.74 -6.21 -14.79
CA HIS A 229 31.94 -7.05 -14.96
C HIS A 229 32.42 -6.99 -16.40
#